data_4fe628116aae14562371506454f13a2a
#
_entry.id   4fe628116aae14562371506454f13a2a
#
_cell.length_a   1.000
_cell.length_b   1.000
_cell.length_c   1.000
_cell.angle_alpha   90.00
_cell.angle_beta   90.00
_cell.angle_gamma   90.00
#
_symmetry.space_group_name_H-M   'P 1'
#
loop_
_entity.id
_entity.type
_entity.pdbx_description
1 polymer ?
#
loop_
_entity_poly.entity_id
_entity_poly.type
_entity_poly.pdbx_seq_one_letter_code
_entity_poly.pdbx_strand_id
1 'polypeptide(L)'
;LSSGYYDAYYGQAQKVRTLIAQDFENAFAKVDVLASPTAPTVAWPLGEKLDDPLAMYLQDIATIPANLAGVPGISLPVGLSEGLPVGLQFLAPALGDDRLYNAGAALERMLTERDGAAFASLIPELEVAR
;
A
#
# COMPACT_ATOMS: atom_id res chain seq x y z
N LEU A 1 30.72 3.04 2.08
CA LEU A 1 30.33 4.19 1.27
C LEU A 1 31.51 5.17 1.23
N SER A 2 31.91 5.63 0.03
CA SER A 2 32.90 6.70 -0.08
C SER A 2 32.32 8.01 0.49
N SER A 3 33.16 8.87 1.07
CA SER A 3 32.69 10.14 1.67
C SER A 3 31.94 11.01 0.65
N GLY A 4 32.41 11.11 -0.58
CA GLY A 4 31.74 11.88 -1.64
C GLY A 4 30.36 11.34 -2.04
N TYR A 5 30.15 10.02 -2.02
CA TYR A 5 28.84 9.43 -2.24
C TYR A 5 27.87 9.68 -1.10
N TYR A 6 28.36 9.63 0.12
CA TYR A 6 27.57 9.95 1.32
C TYR A 6 27.03 11.40 1.26
N ASP A 7 27.93 12.35 1.02
CA ASP A 7 27.56 13.77 1.01
C ASP A 7 26.64 14.14 -0.17
N ALA A 8 26.89 13.58 -1.35
CA ALA A 8 26.14 13.94 -2.56
C ALA A 8 24.74 13.32 -2.61
N TYR A 9 24.58 12.09 -2.11
CA TYR A 9 23.33 11.33 -2.30
C TYR A 9 22.67 10.93 -0.99
N TYR A 10 23.39 10.27 -0.09
CA TYR A 10 22.78 9.71 1.12
C TYR A 10 22.26 10.80 2.07
N GLY A 11 23.07 11.82 2.31
CA GLY A 11 22.67 12.94 3.18
C GLY A 11 21.44 13.67 2.63
N GLN A 12 21.37 13.85 1.31
CA GLN A 12 20.22 14.48 0.67
C GLN A 12 18.96 13.58 0.72
N ALA A 13 19.14 12.30 0.47
CA ALA A 13 18.03 11.33 0.58
C ALA A 13 17.43 11.29 1.99
N GLN A 14 18.27 11.35 3.05
CA GLN A 14 17.78 11.40 4.43
C GLN A 14 17.00 12.69 4.73
N LYS A 15 17.38 13.82 4.15
CA LYS A 15 16.62 15.08 4.31
C LYS A 15 15.24 14.96 3.65
N VAL A 16 15.17 14.41 2.43
CA VAL A 16 13.89 14.18 1.73
C VAL A 16 13.02 13.20 2.51
N ARG A 17 13.60 12.11 3.03
CA ARG A 17 12.89 11.16 3.89
C ARG A 17 12.28 11.82 5.11
N THR A 18 13.00 12.75 5.75
CA THR A 18 12.48 13.50 6.90
C THR A 18 11.27 14.35 6.52
N LEU A 19 11.27 14.99 5.35
CA LEU A 19 10.11 15.76 4.86
C LEU A 19 8.91 14.87 4.59
N ILE A 20 9.12 13.70 3.99
CA ILE A 20 8.05 12.72 3.78
C ILE A 20 7.45 12.27 5.12
N ALA A 21 8.29 11.95 6.12
CA ALA A 21 7.80 11.57 7.45
C ALA A 21 6.98 12.70 8.09
N GLN A 22 7.42 13.95 7.94
CA GLN A 22 6.71 15.13 8.43
C GLN A 22 5.34 15.32 7.80
N ASP A 23 5.19 15.03 6.50
CA ASP A 23 3.91 15.07 5.81
C ASP A 23 2.93 14.06 6.39
N PHE A 24 3.39 12.83 6.69
CA PHE A 24 2.57 11.83 7.40
C PHE A 24 2.20 12.26 8.82
N GLU A 25 3.14 12.79 9.60
CA GLU A 25 2.87 13.31 10.94
C GLU A 25 1.79 14.41 10.90
N ASN A 26 1.89 15.35 9.96
CA ASN A 26 0.90 16.42 9.77
C ASN A 26 -0.47 15.89 9.36
N ALA A 27 -0.52 14.84 8.57
CA ALA A 27 -1.78 14.19 8.19
C ALA A 27 -2.41 13.47 9.40
N PHE A 28 -1.62 12.68 10.14
CA PHE A 28 -2.08 11.95 11.32
C PHE A 28 -2.43 12.84 12.52
N ALA A 29 -2.01 14.09 12.54
CA ALA A 29 -2.51 15.07 13.50
C ALA A 29 -4.00 15.41 13.30
N LYS A 30 -4.59 15.02 12.15
CA LYS A 30 -5.98 15.35 11.77
C LYS A 30 -6.86 14.11 11.62
N VAL A 31 -6.27 12.94 11.40
CA VAL A 31 -6.98 11.68 11.16
C VAL A 31 -6.29 10.53 11.86
N ASP A 32 -7.03 9.48 12.19
CA ASP A 32 -6.51 8.28 12.85
C ASP A 32 -5.83 7.31 11.88
N VAL A 33 -6.34 7.22 10.65
CA VAL A 33 -5.81 6.40 9.56
C VAL A 33 -5.92 7.13 8.23
N LEU A 34 -5.03 6.82 7.31
CA LEU A 34 -5.12 7.21 5.90
C LEU A 34 -5.54 6.00 5.08
N ALA A 35 -6.34 6.22 4.05
CA ALA A 35 -6.79 5.17 3.13
C ALA A 35 -6.42 5.53 1.69
N SER A 36 -5.93 4.55 0.94
CA SER A 36 -5.64 4.68 -0.50
C SER A 36 -5.75 3.32 -1.19
N PRO A 37 -5.89 3.27 -2.53
CA PRO A 37 -5.58 2.04 -3.25
C PRO A 37 -4.18 1.56 -2.92
N THR A 38 -3.97 0.24 -2.82
CA THR A 38 -2.63 -0.32 -2.56
C THR A 38 -1.72 -0.14 -3.77
N ALA A 39 -2.27 -0.32 -4.97
CA ALA A 39 -1.59 -0.15 -6.24
C ALA A 39 -2.50 0.54 -7.26
N PRO A 40 -1.95 1.23 -8.28
CA PRO A 40 -2.73 1.95 -9.30
C PRO A 40 -3.58 1.05 -10.20
N THR A 41 -3.17 -0.21 -10.37
CA THR A 41 -3.84 -1.19 -11.26
C THR A 41 -4.01 -2.52 -10.55
N VAL A 42 -4.87 -3.38 -11.09
CA VAL A 42 -4.89 -4.81 -10.76
C VAL A 42 -3.65 -5.52 -11.31
N ALA A 43 -3.45 -6.78 -10.94
CA ALA A 43 -2.35 -7.59 -11.47
C ALA A 43 -2.42 -7.67 -13.01
N TRP A 44 -1.28 -7.82 -13.66
CA TRP A 44 -1.14 -7.98 -15.10
C TRP A 44 -0.41 -9.30 -15.42
N PRO A 45 -0.50 -9.81 -16.66
CA PRO A 45 0.19 -11.03 -17.07
C PRO A 45 1.70 -10.96 -16.84
N LEU A 46 2.29 -12.11 -16.52
CA LEU A 46 3.74 -12.21 -16.34
C LEU A 46 4.47 -11.78 -17.61
N GLY A 47 5.44 -10.89 -17.45
CA GLY A 47 6.27 -10.40 -18.54
C GLY A 47 5.73 -9.18 -19.29
N GLU A 48 4.49 -8.76 -19.07
CA GLU A 48 3.85 -7.68 -19.85
C GLU A 48 4.57 -6.32 -19.72
N LYS A 49 5.17 -6.03 -18.56
CA LYS A 49 5.78 -4.71 -18.28
C LYS A 49 7.31 -4.75 -18.20
N LEU A 50 7.96 -5.79 -18.70
CA LEU A 50 9.43 -5.92 -18.61
C LEU A 50 10.15 -4.82 -19.40
N ASP A 51 9.56 -4.33 -20.47
CA ASP A 51 10.14 -3.31 -21.36
C ASP A 51 9.77 -1.86 -20.94
N ASP A 52 8.99 -1.69 -19.87
CA ASP A 52 8.61 -0.38 -19.33
C ASP A 52 8.96 -0.28 -17.83
N PRO A 53 10.21 0.05 -17.49
CA PRO A 53 10.63 0.21 -16.10
C PRO A 53 9.84 1.29 -15.34
N LEU A 54 9.39 2.35 -16.02
CA LEU A 54 8.63 3.42 -15.39
C LEU A 54 7.24 2.93 -14.96
N ALA A 55 6.56 2.15 -15.79
CA ALA A 55 5.28 1.54 -15.45
C ALA A 55 5.41 0.59 -14.25
N MET A 56 6.55 -0.12 -14.12
CA MET A 56 6.85 -0.96 -12.95
C MET A 56 7.01 -0.12 -11.69
N TYR A 57 7.82 0.95 -11.71
CA TYR A 57 8.01 1.83 -10.55
C TYR A 57 6.73 2.53 -10.09
N LEU A 58 5.86 2.89 -11.02
CA LEU A 58 4.60 3.55 -10.69
C LEU A 58 3.63 2.66 -9.91
N GLN A 59 3.81 1.33 -9.92
CA GLN A 59 2.98 0.43 -9.12
C GLN A 59 3.16 0.61 -7.61
N ASP A 60 4.32 1.09 -7.19
CA ASP A 60 4.67 1.28 -5.79
C ASP A 60 4.41 2.72 -5.28
N ILE A 61 3.76 3.56 -6.09
CA ILE A 61 3.56 4.99 -5.77
C ILE A 61 2.82 5.20 -4.45
N ALA A 62 1.94 4.29 -4.05
CA ALA A 62 1.18 4.37 -2.80
C ALA A 62 1.90 3.70 -1.61
N THR A 63 2.88 2.82 -1.85
CA THR A 63 3.55 2.02 -0.81
C THR A 63 4.93 2.56 -0.45
N ILE A 64 5.70 3.06 -1.42
CA ILE A 64 7.04 3.62 -1.18
C ILE A 64 7.04 4.76 -0.15
N PRO A 65 6.13 5.75 -0.18
CA PRO A 65 6.13 6.82 0.80
C PRO A 65 5.94 6.33 2.24
N ALA A 66 5.09 5.33 2.46
CA ALA A 66 4.88 4.72 3.77
C ALA A 66 6.15 4.04 4.30
N ASN A 67 6.87 3.31 3.42
CA ASN A 67 8.17 2.71 3.76
C ASN A 67 9.22 3.76 4.10
N LEU A 68 9.28 4.86 3.36
CA LEU A 68 10.22 5.95 3.63
C LEU A 68 9.91 6.69 4.93
N ALA A 69 8.63 6.90 5.23
CA ALA A 69 8.18 7.52 6.48
C ALA A 69 8.35 6.59 7.70
N GLY A 70 8.38 5.27 7.50
CA GLY A 70 8.43 4.30 8.59
C GLY A 70 7.09 4.15 9.33
N VAL A 71 5.98 4.30 8.61
CA VAL A 71 4.63 4.13 9.14
C VAL A 71 4.10 2.74 8.83
N PRO A 72 3.32 2.10 9.72
CA PRO A 72 2.71 0.81 9.47
C PRO A 72 1.58 0.91 8.45
N GLY A 73 1.37 -0.16 7.69
CA GLY A 73 0.30 -0.27 6.71
C GLY A 73 -0.28 -1.68 6.62
N ILE A 74 -1.56 -1.77 6.29
CA ILE A 74 -2.25 -3.02 5.98
C ILE A 74 -2.97 -2.87 4.65
N SER A 75 -2.94 -3.90 3.81
CA SER A 75 -3.72 -3.97 2.58
C SER A 75 -4.76 -5.07 2.68
N LEU A 76 -6.01 -4.74 2.34
CA LEU A 76 -7.15 -5.63 2.41
C LEU A 76 -7.84 -5.68 1.05
N PRO A 77 -8.28 -6.84 0.57
CA PRO A 77 -9.07 -6.91 -0.65
C PRO A 77 -10.45 -6.29 -0.40
N VAL A 78 -10.93 -5.46 -1.33
CA VAL A 78 -12.23 -4.75 -1.19
C VAL A 78 -13.20 -5.06 -2.32
N GLY A 79 -12.79 -5.82 -3.29
CA GLY A 79 -13.60 -6.21 -4.44
C GLY A 79 -12.74 -6.74 -5.57
N LEU A 80 -13.36 -6.88 -6.72
CA LEU A 80 -12.71 -7.33 -7.94
C LEU A 80 -12.83 -6.25 -9.03
N SER A 81 -11.80 -6.13 -9.86
CA SER A 81 -11.81 -5.39 -11.12
C SER A 81 -11.26 -6.32 -12.18
N GLU A 82 -12.00 -6.50 -13.28
CA GLU A 82 -11.63 -7.44 -14.36
C GLU A 82 -11.40 -8.88 -13.87
N GLY A 83 -12.12 -9.28 -12.79
CA GLY A 83 -11.97 -10.60 -12.17
C GLY A 83 -10.77 -10.74 -11.23
N LEU A 84 -9.97 -9.69 -11.04
CA LEU A 84 -8.77 -9.69 -10.21
C LEU A 84 -8.97 -8.88 -8.92
N PRO A 85 -8.34 -9.26 -7.79
CA PRO A 85 -8.49 -8.57 -6.51
C PRO A 85 -8.01 -7.12 -6.56
N VAL A 86 -8.76 -6.24 -5.92
CA VAL A 86 -8.39 -4.83 -5.67
C VAL A 86 -8.09 -4.67 -4.18
N GLY A 87 -6.91 -4.12 -3.88
CA GLY A 87 -6.47 -3.84 -2.51
C GLY A 87 -6.77 -2.40 -2.09
N LEU A 88 -7.37 -2.23 -0.90
CA LEU A 88 -7.41 -0.97 -0.17
C LEU A 88 -6.33 -1.00 0.91
N GLN A 89 -5.48 0.02 0.93
CA GLN A 89 -4.44 0.20 1.93
C GLN A 89 -4.93 1.15 3.03
N PHE A 90 -4.70 0.77 4.30
CA PHE A 90 -4.73 1.69 5.43
C PHE A 90 -3.32 1.90 5.95
N LEU A 91 -3.01 3.16 6.31
CA LEU A 91 -1.78 3.56 6.98
C LEU A 91 -2.13 4.19 8.32
N ALA A 92 -1.31 3.99 9.36
CA ALA A 92 -1.48 4.56 10.68
C ALA A 92 -0.19 5.24 11.16
N PRO A 93 -0.23 6.08 12.22
CA PRO A 93 0.98 6.62 12.83
C PRO A 93 1.97 5.52 13.22
N ALA A 94 3.24 5.88 13.36
CA ALA A 94 4.26 4.94 13.82
C ALA A 94 3.83 4.23 15.11
N LEU A 95 3.98 2.90 15.15
CA LEU A 95 3.52 2.00 16.22
C LEU A 95 1.99 1.95 16.41
N GLY A 96 1.20 2.43 15.44
CA GLY A 96 -0.27 2.42 15.44
C GLY A 96 -0.87 1.19 14.78
N ASP A 97 -0.24 0.03 14.87
CA ASP A 97 -0.70 -1.23 14.24
C ASP A 97 -2.08 -1.64 14.73
N ASP A 98 -2.40 -1.38 16.01
CA ASP A 98 -3.72 -1.63 16.59
C ASP A 98 -4.84 -0.88 15.87
N ARG A 99 -4.60 0.35 15.41
CA ARG A 99 -5.54 1.14 14.62
C ARG A 99 -5.82 0.48 13.27
N LEU A 100 -4.77 -0.08 12.64
CA LEU A 100 -4.91 -0.77 11.35
C LEU A 100 -5.78 -2.02 11.49
N TYR A 101 -5.56 -2.84 12.53
CA TYR A 101 -6.38 -4.03 12.77
C TYR A 101 -7.83 -3.66 13.07
N ASN A 102 -8.07 -2.61 13.85
CA ASN A 102 -9.42 -2.15 14.15
C ASN A 102 -10.13 -1.63 12.89
N ALA A 103 -9.47 -0.80 12.08
CA ALA A 103 -10.01 -0.30 10.83
C ALA A 103 -10.24 -1.43 9.82
N GLY A 104 -9.29 -2.35 9.70
CA GLY A 104 -9.38 -3.53 8.84
C GLY A 104 -10.56 -4.44 9.22
N ALA A 105 -10.69 -4.77 10.49
CA ALA A 105 -11.80 -5.59 10.97
C ALA A 105 -13.17 -4.91 10.77
N ALA A 106 -13.25 -3.57 10.89
CA ALA A 106 -14.46 -2.83 10.58
C ALA A 106 -14.79 -2.90 9.09
N LEU A 107 -13.79 -2.74 8.23
CA LEU A 107 -13.95 -2.86 6.77
C LEU A 107 -14.42 -4.26 6.38
N GLU A 108 -13.79 -5.32 6.90
CA GLU A 108 -14.18 -6.71 6.62
C GLU A 108 -15.63 -7.00 7.00
N ARG A 109 -16.10 -6.51 8.16
CA ARG A 109 -17.50 -6.64 8.56
C ARG A 109 -18.43 -5.93 7.58
N MET A 110 -18.12 -4.69 7.22
CA MET A 110 -18.93 -3.91 6.26
C MET A 110 -19.00 -4.59 4.88
N LEU A 111 -17.90 -5.12 4.40
CA LEU A 111 -17.86 -5.83 3.11
C LEU A 111 -18.65 -7.14 3.16
N THR A 112 -18.54 -7.89 4.27
CA THR A 112 -19.30 -9.13 4.47
C THR A 112 -20.81 -8.85 4.53
N GLU A 113 -21.22 -7.78 5.20
CA GLU A 113 -22.62 -7.35 5.28
C GLU A 113 -23.16 -6.90 3.92
N ARG A 114 -22.36 -6.14 3.15
CA ARG A 114 -22.72 -5.63 1.83
C ARG A 114 -22.87 -6.75 0.80
N ASP A 115 -21.90 -7.64 0.73
CA ASP A 115 -21.75 -8.62 -0.34
C ASP A 115 -22.36 -9.99 -0.01
N GLY A 116 -22.76 -10.20 1.27
CA GLY A 116 -23.34 -11.46 1.76
C GLY A 116 -22.37 -12.64 1.71
N ALA A 117 -21.07 -12.38 1.52
CA ALA A 117 -20.02 -13.36 1.37
C ALA A 117 -18.92 -13.17 2.39
N ALA A 118 -18.34 -14.25 2.86
CA ALA A 118 -17.08 -14.18 3.61
C ALA A 118 -15.99 -13.56 2.72
N PHE A 119 -15.10 -12.77 3.33
CA PHE A 119 -14.02 -12.07 2.63
C PHE A 119 -13.17 -13.00 1.75
N ALA A 120 -13.01 -14.26 2.15
CA ALA A 120 -12.32 -15.30 1.40
C ALA A 120 -12.96 -15.60 0.02
N SER A 121 -14.24 -15.28 -0.18
CA SER A 121 -14.93 -15.50 -1.48
C SER A 121 -14.55 -14.45 -2.55
N LEU A 122 -13.81 -13.39 -2.18
CA LEU A 122 -13.26 -12.42 -3.13
C LEU A 122 -11.94 -12.89 -3.76
N ILE A 123 -11.42 -14.05 -3.35
CA ILE A 123 -10.23 -14.66 -3.95
C ILE A 123 -10.68 -15.30 -5.28
N PRO A 124 -10.11 -14.91 -6.44
CA PRO A 124 -10.43 -15.54 -7.71
C PRO A 124 -10.06 -17.03 -7.68
N GLU A 125 -10.90 -17.87 -8.26
CA GLU A 125 -10.55 -19.28 -8.45
C GLU A 125 -9.34 -19.34 -9.40
N LEU A 126 -8.23 -19.87 -8.88
CA LEU A 126 -7.05 -20.14 -9.70
C LEU A 126 -7.33 -21.41 -10.51
N GLU A 127 -7.55 -21.27 -11.81
CA GLU A 127 -7.44 -22.41 -12.72
C GLU A 127 -5.98 -22.88 -12.73
N VAL A 128 -5.70 -23.94 -12.00
CA VAL A 128 -4.42 -24.63 -12.11
C VAL A 128 -4.41 -25.29 -13.48
N ALA A 129 -3.71 -24.68 -14.44
CA ALA A 129 -3.45 -25.33 -15.72
C ALA A 129 -2.73 -26.67 -15.44
N ARG A 130 -3.38 -27.77 -15.80
CA ARG A 130 -2.85 -29.13 -15.69
C ARG A 130 -1.87 -29.41 -16.83
#